data_c509b2ed41635d74bfeb678f1b2e23f5
#
_entry.id   c509b2ed41635d74bfeb678f1b2e23f5
#
_cell.length_a   1.000
_cell.length_b   1.000
_cell.length_c   1.000
_cell.angle_alpha   90.00
_cell.angle_beta   90.00
_cell.angle_gamma   90.00
#
_symmetry.space_group_name_H-M   'P 1'
#
loop_
_entity.id
_entity.type
_entity.pdbx_description
1 polymer ?
#
loop_
_entity_poly.entity_id
_entity_poly.type
_entity_poly.pdbx_seq_one_letter_code
_entity_poly.pdbx_strand_id
1 'polypeptide(L)'
;MRSPKIPIPSEKDLKNKQFDKSLLIRPSEIKKYLDEYVIGQDSAKRALSVAVYNHYKRILSDNSNDDVKLDKSNILILGSTGTGKTLMAETLAKLLDVPFAIADATTLTEAGYVGEDVENILVRLLQVANYDIYKAQAGIVYIDEIDKVGRKTSSPSITRDVSGEGVQQALLKILEGTIAQIPPKGGRKHPEQSLISIDTKNILFICGGSFDGLSK
;
A
#
# COMPACT_ATOMS: atom_id res chain seq x y z
N MET A 1 -34.47 -4.59 -3.56
CA MET A 1 -33.53 -3.76 -4.34
C MET A 1 -32.36 -4.65 -4.75
N ARG A 2 -32.16 -4.87 -6.05
CA ARG A 2 -31.01 -5.66 -6.55
C ARG A 2 -29.76 -4.83 -6.41
N SER A 3 -28.74 -5.37 -5.71
CA SER A 3 -27.42 -4.74 -5.64
C SER A 3 -26.86 -4.52 -7.04
N PRO A 4 -26.25 -3.38 -7.34
CA PRO A 4 -25.62 -3.16 -8.64
C PRO A 4 -24.55 -4.24 -8.86
N LYS A 5 -24.66 -4.98 -9.96
CA LYS A 5 -23.60 -5.89 -10.39
C LYS A 5 -22.42 -5.03 -10.81
N ILE A 6 -21.35 -5.05 -10.03
CA ILE A 6 -20.06 -4.42 -10.40
C ILE A 6 -19.56 -5.26 -11.59
N PRO A 7 -19.39 -4.67 -12.78
CA PRO A 7 -18.89 -5.41 -13.93
C PRO A 7 -17.45 -5.84 -13.64
N ILE A 8 -17.20 -7.16 -13.69
CA ILE A 8 -15.85 -7.70 -13.67
C ILE A 8 -15.25 -7.35 -15.03
N PRO A 9 -14.16 -6.55 -15.09
CA PRO A 9 -13.53 -6.17 -16.36
C PRO A 9 -13.03 -7.44 -17.07
N SER A 10 -13.21 -7.50 -18.38
CA SER A 10 -12.64 -8.60 -19.18
C SER A 10 -11.12 -8.47 -19.26
N GLU A 11 -10.40 -9.58 -19.50
CA GLU A 11 -8.93 -9.54 -19.69
C GLU A 11 -8.49 -8.58 -20.81
N LYS A 12 -9.35 -8.28 -21.79
CA LYS A 12 -9.10 -7.28 -22.83
C LYS A 12 -9.18 -5.85 -22.30
N ASP A 13 -10.06 -5.58 -21.34
CA ASP A 13 -10.14 -4.27 -20.68
C ASP A 13 -8.91 -4.05 -19.78
N LEU A 14 -8.34 -5.14 -19.25
CA LEU A 14 -7.12 -5.16 -18.44
C LEU A 14 -5.87 -4.76 -19.24
N LYS A 15 -5.80 -5.11 -20.54
CA LYS A 15 -4.62 -4.85 -21.38
C LYS A 15 -4.60 -3.46 -22.03
N ASN A 16 -5.72 -2.75 -22.08
CA ASN A 16 -5.84 -1.50 -22.85
C ASN A 16 -5.81 -0.19 -22.02
N LYS A 17 -5.87 -0.25 -20.69
CA LYS A 17 -5.69 0.96 -19.85
C LYS A 17 -4.21 1.11 -19.48
N GLN A 18 -3.48 1.86 -20.30
CA GLN A 18 -2.14 2.34 -19.93
C GLN A 18 -2.25 3.29 -18.74
N PHE A 19 -1.34 3.13 -17.77
CA PHE A 19 -1.16 4.11 -16.71
C PHE A 19 -0.83 5.47 -17.32
N ASP A 20 -1.38 6.54 -16.77
CA ASP A 20 -1.19 7.88 -17.29
C ASP A 20 0.26 8.34 -17.09
N LYS A 21 0.87 8.85 -18.17
CA LYS A 21 2.22 9.45 -18.12
C LYS A 21 2.29 10.68 -17.19
N SER A 22 1.16 11.27 -16.81
CA SER A 22 1.08 12.35 -15.83
C SER A 22 1.62 11.95 -14.44
N LEU A 23 1.66 10.66 -14.12
CA LEU A 23 2.26 10.13 -12.89
C LEU A 23 3.78 10.26 -12.85
N LEU A 24 4.43 10.54 -13.97
CA LEU A 24 5.88 10.66 -14.06
C LEU A 24 6.35 12.10 -13.79
N ILE A 25 6.15 12.57 -12.57
CA ILE A 25 6.62 13.88 -12.10
C ILE A 25 8.09 13.78 -11.72
N ARG A 26 8.91 14.78 -12.10
CA ARG A 26 10.35 14.78 -11.79
C ARG A 26 10.61 14.81 -10.27
N PRO A 27 11.64 14.11 -9.77
CA PRO A 27 11.97 14.11 -8.34
C PRO A 27 12.15 15.50 -7.73
N SER A 28 12.69 16.46 -8.50
CA SER A 28 12.84 17.85 -8.06
C SER A 28 11.50 18.57 -7.84
N GLU A 29 10.52 18.27 -8.66
CA GLU A 29 9.16 18.84 -8.55
C GLU A 29 8.41 18.20 -7.37
N ILE A 30 8.54 16.88 -7.21
CA ILE A 30 7.99 16.16 -6.05
C ILE A 30 8.56 16.75 -4.75
N LYS A 31 9.89 16.91 -4.68
CA LYS A 31 10.54 17.50 -3.50
C LYS A 31 10.04 18.90 -3.24
N LYS A 32 9.97 19.74 -4.27
CA LYS A 32 9.48 21.13 -4.14
C LYS A 32 8.06 21.16 -3.55
N TYR A 33 7.18 20.29 -4.03
CA TYR A 33 5.83 20.19 -3.49
C TYR A 33 5.83 19.72 -2.01
N LEU A 34 6.66 18.73 -1.66
CA LEU A 34 6.82 18.29 -0.28
C LEU A 34 7.34 19.42 0.63
N ASP A 35 8.21 20.30 0.12
CA ASP A 35 8.76 21.43 0.88
C ASP A 35 7.69 22.46 1.27
N GLU A 36 6.57 22.53 0.54
CA GLU A 36 5.45 23.44 0.85
C GLU A 36 4.63 22.95 2.06
N TYR A 37 4.62 21.63 2.33
CA TYR A 37 3.75 21.05 3.37
C TYR A 37 4.53 20.47 4.56
N VAL A 38 5.78 20.06 4.35
CA VAL A 38 6.60 19.40 5.38
C VAL A 38 7.83 20.24 5.66
N ILE A 39 7.95 20.71 6.90
CA ILE A 39 9.12 21.49 7.35
C ILE A 39 10.28 20.55 7.67
N GLY A 40 11.48 20.88 7.20
CA GLY A 40 12.67 20.07 7.43
C GLY A 40 12.67 18.75 6.66
N GLN A 41 13.36 17.73 7.18
CA GLN A 41 13.43 16.37 6.61
C GLN A 41 13.96 16.31 5.15
N ASP A 42 14.90 17.19 4.78
CA ASP A 42 15.37 17.35 3.39
C ASP A 42 15.91 16.07 2.77
N SER A 43 16.67 15.30 3.55
CA SER A 43 17.23 14.01 3.09
C SER A 43 16.14 13.00 2.80
N ALA A 44 15.17 12.86 3.71
CA ALA A 44 14.04 11.94 3.54
C ALA A 44 13.17 12.35 2.33
N LYS A 45 12.87 13.65 2.18
CA LYS A 45 12.10 14.16 1.03
C LYS A 45 12.78 13.88 -0.30
N ARG A 46 14.12 14.05 -0.40
CA ARG A 46 14.87 13.71 -1.62
C ARG A 46 14.80 12.23 -1.93
N ALA A 47 15.09 11.37 -0.95
CA ALA A 47 15.06 9.92 -1.12
C ALA A 47 13.65 9.44 -1.53
N LEU A 48 12.62 9.94 -0.86
CA LEU A 48 11.23 9.61 -1.13
C LEU A 48 10.81 10.05 -2.54
N SER A 49 11.21 11.26 -2.97
CA SER A 49 10.90 11.77 -4.32
C SER A 49 11.51 10.90 -5.42
N VAL A 50 12.74 10.43 -5.23
CA VAL A 50 13.41 9.53 -6.19
C VAL A 50 12.75 8.15 -6.18
N ALA A 51 12.44 7.60 -5.02
CA ALA A 51 11.81 6.29 -4.90
C ALA A 51 10.43 6.26 -5.57
N VAL A 52 9.61 7.29 -5.35
CA VAL A 52 8.30 7.43 -5.99
C VAL A 52 8.42 7.56 -7.50
N TYR A 53 9.32 8.40 -7.99
CA TYR A 53 9.60 8.52 -9.41
C TYR A 53 10.00 7.18 -10.05
N ASN A 54 10.91 6.43 -9.41
CA ASN A 54 11.35 5.13 -9.90
C ASN A 54 10.20 4.11 -9.91
N HIS A 55 9.33 4.14 -8.91
CA HIS A 55 8.16 3.28 -8.85
C HIS A 55 7.24 3.49 -10.06
N TYR A 56 6.83 4.73 -10.34
CA TYR A 56 5.93 5.01 -11.47
C TYR A 56 6.64 4.87 -12.82
N LYS A 57 7.95 5.16 -12.90
CA LYS A 57 8.76 4.88 -14.07
C LYS A 57 8.76 3.37 -14.39
N ARG A 58 8.92 2.50 -13.39
CA ARG A 58 8.82 1.05 -13.56
C ARG A 58 7.48 0.64 -14.16
N ILE A 59 6.37 1.12 -13.59
CA ILE A 59 5.02 0.79 -14.07
C ILE A 59 4.83 1.20 -15.55
N LEU A 60 5.37 2.35 -15.93
CA LEU A 60 5.28 2.87 -17.30
C LEU A 60 6.23 2.17 -18.27
N SER A 61 7.39 1.65 -17.81
CA SER A 61 8.38 0.95 -18.62
C SER A 61 8.10 -0.55 -18.80
N ASP A 62 7.29 -1.16 -17.92
CA ASP A 62 6.93 -2.59 -18.04
C ASP A 62 6.25 -2.94 -19.38
N ASN A 63 5.83 -1.92 -20.16
CA ASN A 63 5.31 -2.04 -21.51
C ASN A 63 6.36 -1.84 -22.63
N SER A 64 7.61 -1.55 -22.27
CA SER A 64 8.72 -1.40 -23.24
C SER A 64 9.53 -2.70 -23.33
N ASN A 65 9.99 -3.02 -24.54
CA ASN A 65 10.87 -4.18 -24.82
C ASN A 65 12.31 -3.99 -24.27
N ASP A 66 12.47 -3.28 -23.16
CA ASP A 66 13.78 -3.09 -22.56
C ASP A 66 14.27 -4.37 -21.86
N ASP A 67 15.49 -4.77 -22.12
CA ASP A 67 16.15 -5.95 -21.52
C ASP A 67 16.36 -5.82 -20.00
N VAL A 68 16.13 -4.63 -19.43
CA VAL A 68 16.29 -4.34 -18.00
C VAL A 68 14.94 -4.32 -17.31
N LYS A 69 14.66 -5.33 -16.51
CA LYS A 69 13.48 -5.34 -15.63
C LYS A 69 13.81 -4.63 -14.31
N LEU A 70 13.01 -3.63 -13.99
CA LEU A 70 13.05 -2.99 -12.68
C LEU A 70 12.17 -3.77 -11.70
N ASP A 71 12.75 -4.20 -10.57
CA ASP A 71 12.01 -4.89 -9.53
C ASP A 71 11.08 -3.95 -8.76
N LYS A 72 10.02 -4.53 -8.18
CA LYS A 72 9.15 -3.82 -7.25
C LYS A 72 9.96 -3.40 -6.02
N SER A 73 9.86 -2.13 -5.62
CA SER A 73 10.42 -1.64 -4.38
C SER A 73 9.34 -0.97 -3.54
N ASN A 74 9.35 -1.26 -2.24
CA ASN A 74 8.55 -0.59 -1.23
C ASN A 74 9.42 0.40 -0.47
N ILE A 75 8.81 1.33 0.26
CA ILE A 75 9.51 2.39 0.97
C ILE A 75 9.35 2.16 2.47
N LEU A 76 10.44 2.23 3.22
CA LEU A 76 10.41 2.23 4.68
C LEU A 76 10.87 3.60 5.20
N ILE A 77 10.03 4.25 6.02
CA ILE A 77 10.32 5.53 6.66
C ILE A 77 10.50 5.29 8.16
N LEU A 78 11.71 5.55 8.65
CA LEU A 78 12.06 5.44 10.05
C LEU A 78 12.06 6.82 10.72
N GLY A 79 11.55 6.90 11.93
CA GLY A 79 11.58 8.11 12.74
C GLY A 79 10.54 8.11 13.84
N SER A 80 10.77 8.89 14.88
CA SER A 80 9.84 9.01 16.01
C SER A 80 8.47 9.51 15.59
N THR A 81 7.48 9.28 16.44
CA THR A 81 6.12 9.79 16.22
C THR A 81 6.14 11.32 16.10
N GLY A 82 5.30 11.87 15.21
CA GLY A 82 5.21 13.32 14.98
C GLY A 82 6.25 13.91 14.02
N THR A 83 7.14 13.12 13.43
CA THR A 83 8.14 13.60 12.45
C THR A 83 7.61 13.83 11.03
N GLY A 84 6.30 13.67 10.80
CA GLY A 84 5.66 13.94 9.51
C GLY A 84 5.68 12.78 8.51
N LYS A 85 5.95 11.54 8.95
CA LYS A 85 5.99 10.35 8.06
C LYS A 85 4.68 10.18 7.27
N THR A 86 3.56 10.15 7.95
CA THR A 86 2.20 9.99 7.35
C THR A 86 1.89 11.19 6.45
N LEU A 87 2.21 12.40 6.89
CA LEU A 87 1.98 13.62 6.12
C LEU A 87 2.74 13.62 4.78
N MET A 88 3.98 13.14 4.77
CA MET A 88 4.77 13.00 3.53
C MET A 88 4.09 12.05 2.54
N ALA A 89 3.62 10.88 3.00
CA ALA A 89 2.95 9.90 2.15
C ALA A 89 1.61 10.44 1.61
N GLU A 90 0.82 11.09 2.45
CA GLU A 90 -0.45 11.71 2.06
C GLU A 90 -0.25 12.85 1.05
N THR A 91 0.75 13.69 1.27
CA THR A 91 1.08 14.81 0.38
C THR A 91 1.52 14.29 -1.00
N LEU A 92 2.28 13.20 -1.05
CA LEU A 92 2.65 12.55 -2.31
C LEU A 92 1.43 12.03 -3.08
N ALA A 93 0.52 11.34 -2.39
CA ALA A 93 -0.67 10.80 -3.03
C ALA A 93 -1.56 11.92 -3.62
N LYS A 94 -1.66 13.06 -2.91
CA LYS A 94 -2.35 14.25 -3.40
C LYS A 94 -1.70 14.84 -4.65
N LEU A 95 -0.36 14.96 -4.66
CA LEU A 95 0.38 15.48 -5.80
C LEU A 95 0.18 14.61 -7.05
N LEU A 96 0.17 13.30 -6.87
CA LEU A 96 0.06 12.31 -7.95
C LEU A 96 -1.39 12.06 -8.38
N ASP A 97 -2.37 12.57 -7.63
CA ASP A 97 -3.80 12.33 -7.83
C ASP A 97 -4.14 10.82 -7.89
N VAL A 98 -3.54 10.05 -6.97
CA VAL A 98 -3.76 8.61 -6.88
C VAL A 98 -4.53 8.24 -5.60
N PRO A 99 -5.28 7.12 -5.59
CA PRO A 99 -5.93 6.62 -4.39
C PRO A 99 -4.93 6.40 -3.26
N PHE A 100 -5.31 6.81 -2.06
CA PHE A 100 -4.47 6.71 -0.87
C PHE A 100 -5.22 6.04 0.28
N ALA A 101 -4.65 4.97 0.82
CA ALA A 101 -5.19 4.30 1.98
C ALA A 101 -4.17 4.25 3.12
N ILE A 102 -4.66 4.40 4.36
CA ILE A 102 -3.85 4.29 5.57
C ILE A 102 -4.31 3.05 6.33
N ALA A 103 -3.35 2.29 6.83
CA ALA A 103 -3.56 1.20 7.77
C ALA A 103 -2.63 1.36 8.97
N ASP A 104 -3.12 0.97 10.14
CA ASP A 104 -2.34 0.87 11.36
C ASP A 104 -1.99 -0.61 11.58
N ALA A 105 -0.69 -0.92 11.58
CA ALA A 105 -0.20 -2.28 11.70
C ALA A 105 -0.56 -2.94 13.04
N THR A 106 -0.85 -2.14 14.08
CA THR A 106 -1.25 -2.65 15.40
C THR A 106 -2.67 -3.20 15.45
N THR A 107 -3.53 -2.79 14.50
CA THR A 107 -4.92 -3.25 14.41
C THR A 107 -5.09 -4.51 13.56
N LEU A 108 -4.04 -4.90 12.84
CA LEU A 108 -4.08 -6.01 11.90
C LEU A 108 -4.04 -7.36 12.64
N THR A 109 -4.83 -8.30 12.15
CA THR A 109 -4.88 -9.68 12.65
C THR A 109 -4.80 -10.68 11.50
N GLU A 110 -4.45 -11.93 11.83
CA GLU A 110 -4.51 -13.03 10.88
C GLU A 110 -5.98 -13.27 10.44
N ALA A 111 -6.17 -13.60 9.16
CA ALA A 111 -7.50 -13.83 8.59
C ALA A 111 -8.33 -14.83 9.40
N GLY A 112 -9.57 -14.43 9.72
CA GLY A 112 -10.51 -15.25 10.48
C GLY A 112 -10.54 -15.02 11.99
N TYR A 113 -9.65 -14.17 12.53
CA TYR A 113 -9.65 -13.76 13.93
C TYR A 113 -10.36 -12.42 14.16
N VAL A 114 -10.54 -12.05 15.44
CA VAL A 114 -11.15 -10.76 15.80
C VAL A 114 -10.12 -9.66 15.59
N GLY A 115 -10.40 -8.76 14.65
CA GLY A 115 -9.51 -7.67 14.25
C GLY A 115 -9.69 -7.35 12.77
N GLU A 116 -8.77 -6.61 12.22
CA GLU A 116 -8.79 -6.21 10.82
C GLU A 116 -7.87 -7.13 10.00
N ASP A 117 -8.44 -7.87 9.06
CA ASP A 117 -7.66 -8.69 8.14
C ASP A 117 -6.72 -7.81 7.31
N VAL A 118 -5.48 -8.27 7.08
CA VAL A 118 -4.48 -7.54 6.26
C VAL A 118 -5.03 -7.18 4.89
N GLU A 119 -5.87 -8.01 4.29
CA GLU A 119 -6.50 -7.74 2.99
C GLU A 119 -7.50 -6.57 3.01
N ASN A 120 -8.02 -6.17 4.19
CA ASN A 120 -8.92 -5.01 4.30
C ASN A 120 -8.23 -3.69 3.91
N ILE A 121 -6.92 -3.62 3.97
CA ILE A 121 -6.14 -2.49 3.45
C ILE A 121 -6.44 -2.27 1.97
N LEU A 122 -6.50 -3.36 1.20
CA LEU A 122 -6.82 -3.30 -0.24
C LEU A 122 -8.28 -2.95 -0.50
N VAL A 123 -9.18 -3.38 0.39
CA VAL A 123 -10.60 -2.98 0.31
C VAL A 123 -10.75 -1.48 0.50
N ARG A 124 -10.06 -0.89 1.49
CA ARG A 124 -10.04 0.57 1.71
C ARG A 124 -9.50 1.31 0.48
N LEU A 125 -8.39 0.83 -0.07
CA LEU A 125 -7.82 1.44 -1.28
C LEU A 125 -8.79 1.38 -2.46
N LEU A 126 -9.48 0.25 -2.66
CA LEU A 126 -10.49 0.09 -3.70
C LEU A 126 -11.69 1.03 -3.49
N GLN A 127 -12.14 1.21 -2.25
CA GLN A 127 -13.22 2.14 -1.90
C GLN A 127 -12.83 3.59 -2.23
N VAL A 128 -11.63 4.01 -1.86
CA VAL A 128 -11.11 5.36 -2.19
C VAL A 128 -10.98 5.55 -3.71
N ALA A 129 -10.66 4.49 -4.44
CA ALA A 129 -10.63 4.48 -5.91
C ALA A 129 -12.03 4.43 -6.55
N ASN A 130 -13.13 4.56 -5.78
CA ASN A 130 -14.51 4.40 -6.25
C ASN A 130 -14.73 3.06 -6.98
N TYR A 131 -14.13 1.99 -6.49
CA TYR A 131 -14.16 0.64 -7.07
C TYR A 131 -13.55 0.53 -8.48
N ASP A 132 -12.77 1.52 -8.91
CA ASP A 132 -11.93 1.39 -10.10
C ASP A 132 -10.67 0.61 -9.75
N ILE A 133 -10.63 -0.66 -10.17
CA ILE A 133 -9.53 -1.59 -9.86
C ILE A 133 -8.20 -1.07 -10.42
N TYR A 134 -8.20 -0.46 -11.62
CA TYR A 134 -6.99 0.06 -12.24
C TYR A 134 -6.40 1.25 -11.47
N LYS A 135 -7.26 2.16 -11.04
CA LYS A 135 -6.84 3.27 -10.18
C LYS A 135 -6.32 2.76 -8.86
N ALA A 136 -7.01 1.78 -8.24
CA ALA A 136 -6.56 1.17 -6.99
C ALA A 136 -5.17 0.54 -7.12
N GLN A 137 -4.90 -0.16 -8.22
CA GLN A 137 -3.59 -0.80 -8.48
C GLN A 137 -2.46 0.19 -8.73
N ALA A 138 -2.75 1.46 -9.06
CA ALA A 138 -1.76 2.54 -9.14
C ALA A 138 -1.67 3.37 -7.85
N GLY A 139 -2.44 3.01 -6.84
CA GLY A 139 -2.55 3.75 -5.58
C GLY A 139 -1.34 3.60 -4.66
N ILE A 140 -1.41 4.36 -3.57
CA ILE A 140 -0.43 4.33 -2.48
C ILE A 140 -1.10 3.82 -1.22
N VAL A 141 -0.45 2.89 -0.53
CA VAL A 141 -0.83 2.41 0.80
C VAL A 141 0.24 2.83 1.80
N TYR A 142 -0.15 3.52 2.85
CA TYR A 142 0.70 3.82 3.99
C TYR A 142 0.34 2.90 5.15
N ILE A 143 1.33 2.14 5.64
CA ILE A 143 1.19 1.25 6.80
C ILE A 143 1.96 1.89 7.95
N ASP A 144 1.25 2.41 8.94
CA ASP A 144 1.87 3.00 10.13
C ASP A 144 2.18 1.95 11.18
N GLU A 145 3.10 2.29 12.08
CA GLU A 145 3.51 1.47 13.23
C GLU A 145 3.97 0.04 12.87
N ILE A 146 4.60 -0.14 11.69
CA ILE A 146 5.04 -1.45 11.20
C ILE A 146 6.01 -2.15 12.16
N ASP A 147 6.76 -1.41 12.98
CA ASP A 147 7.68 -1.94 13.99
C ASP A 147 6.96 -2.57 15.20
N LYS A 148 5.64 -2.40 15.29
CA LYS A 148 4.83 -2.99 16.38
C LYS A 148 4.27 -4.38 16.00
N VAL A 149 4.25 -4.72 14.71
CA VAL A 149 3.81 -6.05 14.26
C VAL A 149 4.73 -7.13 14.83
N GLY A 150 4.15 -8.08 15.56
CA GLY A 150 4.90 -9.19 16.15
C GLY A 150 5.63 -8.87 17.45
N ARG A 151 5.43 -7.71 18.05
CA ARG A 151 5.80 -7.53 19.46
C ARG A 151 4.95 -8.46 20.31
N LYS A 152 5.55 -9.54 20.80
CA LYS A 152 4.90 -10.46 21.74
C LYS A 152 4.44 -9.68 22.95
N THR A 153 3.13 -9.60 23.16
CA THR A 153 2.59 -9.28 24.48
C THR A 153 3.06 -10.38 25.40
N SER A 154 3.74 -10.03 26.48
CA SER A 154 4.31 -10.93 27.48
C SER A 154 3.26 -11.67 28.32
N SER A 155 2.11 -12.00 27.76
CA SER A 155 1.09 -12.84 28.37
C SER A 155 1.45 -14.31 28.12
N PRO A 156 1.60 -15.13 29.18
CA PRO A 156 1.90 -16.56 29.07
C PRO A 156 0.66 -17.39 28.69
N SER A 157 -0.20 -16.87 27.82
CA SER A 157 -1.34 -17.64 27.36
C SER A 157 -0.90 -18.57 26.22
N ILE A 158 -1.25 -19.85 26.34
CA ILE A 158 -1.00 -20.96 25.39
C ILE A 158 -1.76 -20.74 24.05
N THR A 159 -2.43 -19.62 23.88
CA THR A 159 -3.14 -19.27 22.65
C THR A 159 -2.16 -18.77 21.60
N ARG A 160 -2.27 -19.37 20.40
CA ARG A 160 -1.52 -18.98 19.18
C ARG A 160 -1.53 -17.46 19.02
N ASP A 161 -0.36 -16.87 18.87
CA ASP A 161 -0.21 -15.42 18.63
C ASP A 161 -0.72 -15.08 17.23
N VAL A 162 -1.97 -14.62 17.17
CA VAL A 162 -2.69 -14.29 15.93
C VAL A 162 -2.37 -12.89 15.39
N SER A 163 -1.65 -12.10 16.17
CA SER A 163 -1.19 -10.74 15.80
C SER A 163 0.28 -10.70 15.36
N GLY A 164 0.97 -11.84 15.40
CA GLY A 164 2.41 -11.97 15.19
C GLY A 164 2.79 -12.45 13.79
N GLU A 165 3.29 -13.69 13.73
CA GLU A 165 3.91 -14.26 12.51
C GLU A 165 2.94 -14.35 11.32
N GLY A 166 1.66 -14.70 11.55
CA GLY A 166 0.65 -14.80 10.51
C GLY A 166 0.38 -13.46 9.82
N VAL A 167 0.33 -12.37 10.60
CA VAL A 167 0.17 -11.00 10.06
C VAL A 167 1.41 -10.60 9.25
N GLN A 168 2.61 -10.88 9.76
CA GLN A 168 3.86 -10.60 9.04
C GLN A 168 3.92 -11.32 7.69
N GLN A 169 3.57 -12.60 7.65
CA GLN A 169 3.54 -13.38 6.41
C GLN A 169 2.49 -12.88 5.42
N ALA A 170 1.30 -12.49 5.90
CA ALA A 170 0.25 -11.92 5.05
C ALA A 170 0.66 -10.56 4.47
N LEU A 171 1.26 -9.69 5.29
CA LEU A 171 1.82 -8.42 4.83
C LEU A 171 2.93 -8.62 3.81
N LEU A 172 3.86 -9.56 4.07
CA LEU A 172 4.97 -9.84 3.16
C LEU A 172 4.46 -10.21 1.76
N LYS A 173 3.47 -11.09 1.65
CA LYS A 173 2.86 -11.47 0.36
C LYS A 173 2.32 -10.26 -0.41
N ILE A 174 1.62 -9.35 0.28
CA ILE A 174 1.06 -8.16 -0.34
C ILE A 174 2.17 -7.18 -0.76
N LEU A 175 3.19 -7.02 0.07
CA LEU A 175 4.33 -6.15 -0.20
C LEU A 175 5.20 -6.65 -1.37
N GLU A 176 5.41 -7.95 -1.49
CA GLU A 176 6.16 -8.57 -2.59
C GLU A 176 5.42 -8.49 -3.93
N GLY A 177 4.10 -8.52 -3.89
CA GLY A 177 3.24 -8.49 -5.05
C GLY A 177 2.53 -9.82 -5.28
N THR A 178 1.21 -9.79 -5.15
CA THR A 178 0.32 -10.95 -5.34
C THR A 178 -1.01 -10.52 -5.92
N ILE A 179 -1.76 -11.48 -6.46
CA ILE A 179 -3.16 -11.27 -6.80
C ILE A 179 -4.00 -11.63 -5.58
N ALA A 180 -4.48 -10.62 -4.87
CA ALA A 180 -5.34 -10.76 -3.72
C ALA A 180 -6.81 -10.87 -4.12
N GLN A 181 -7.54 -11.77 -3.46
CA GLN A 181 -8.98 -11.94 -3.63
C GLN A 181 -9.70 -11.29 -2.45
N ILE A 182 -10.34 -10.16 -2.68
CA ILE A 182 -10.97 -9.37 -1.61
C ILE A 182 -12.49 -9.30 -1.77
N PRO A 183 -13.25 -9.28 -0.65
CA PRO A 183 -14.67 -9.05 -0.69
C PRO A 183 -15.00 -7.58 -1.01
N PRO A 184 -16.00 -7.28 -1.85
CA PRO A 184 -16.29 -5.91 -2.29
C PRO A 184 -16.59 -4.93 -1.15
N LYS A 185 -17.17 -5.41 -0.05
CA LYS A 185 -17.58 -4.60 1.10
C LYS A 185 -16.67 -4.74 2.32
N GLY A 186 -15.57 -5.47 2.20
CA GLY A 186 -14.75 -5.84 3.35
C GLY A 186 -15.40 -6.92 4.23
N GLY A 187 -14.73 -7.29 5.31
CA GLY A 187 -15.19 -8.32 6.23
C GLY A 187 -14.82 -9.74 5.80
N ARG A 188 -15.45 -10.74 6.44
CA ARG A 188 -15.14 -12.16 6.18
C ARG A 188 -15.57 -12.59 4.80
N LYS A 189 -14.72 -13.40 4.15
CA LYS A 189 -15.04 -14.04 2.86
C LYS A 189 -16.14 -15.08 3.08
N HIS A 190 -17.27 -14.93 2.40
CA HIS A 190 -18.33 -15.93 2.38
C HIS A 190 -18.25 -16.75 1.09
N PRO A 191 -18.54 -18.07 1.11
CA PRO A 191 -18.42 -18.94 -0.07
C PRO A 191 -19.28 -18.51 -1.28
N GLU A 192 -20.39 -17.83 -1.03
CA GLU A 192 -21.33 -17.36 -2.07
C GLU A 192 -21.04 -15.92 -2.55
N GLN A 193 -20.03 -15.25 -2.00
CA GLN A 193 -19.71 -13.87 -2.33
C GLN A 193 -18.73 -13.81 -3.50
N SER A 194 -19.06 -13.02 -4.53
CA SER A 194 -18.11 -12.71 -5.61
C SER A 194 -16.93 -11.89 -5.05
N LEU A 195 -15.72 -12.43 -5.20
CA LEU A 195 -14.49 -11.73 -4.79
C LEU A 195 -13.95 -10.88 -5.96
N ILE A 196 -13.28 -9.81 -5.60
CA ILE A 196 -12.59 -8.92 -6.55
C ILE A 196 -11.10 -9.27 -6.51
N SER A 197 -10.51 -9.50 -7.68
CA SER A 197 -9.07 -9.72 -7.83
C SER A 197 -8.34 -8.38 -7.94
N ILE A 198 -7.37 -8.14 -7.06
CA ILE A 198 -6.48 -6.97 -7.11
C ILE A 198 -5.04 -7.45 -7.19
N ASP A 199 -4.32 -7.00 -8.21
CA ASP A 199 -2.88 -7.22 -8.32
C ASP A 199 -2.14 -6.12 -7.53
N THR A 200 -1.38 -6.53 -6.49
CA THR A 200 -0.65 -5.60 -5.62
C THR A 200 0.73 -5.22 -6.16
N LYS A 201 1.13 -5.78 -7.31
CA LYS A 201 2.46 -5.57 -7.88
C LYS A 201 2.78 -4.10 -8.18
N ASN A 202 1.76 -3.33 -8.58
CA ASN A 202 1.90 -1.92 -8.94
C ASN A 202 1.42 -0.95 -7.85
N ILE A 203 0.91 -1.45 -6.72
CA ILE A 203 0.61 -0.62 -5.57
C ILE A 203 1.93 -0.23 -4.88
N LEU A 204 2.11 1.06 -4.59
CA LEU A 204 3.22 1.55 -3.79
C LEU A 204 2.90 1.40 -2.31
N PHE A 205 3.68 0.60 -1.60
CA PHE A 205 3.59 0.52 -0.15
C PHE A 205 4.67 1.37 0.49
N ILE A 206 4.25 2.22 1.43
CA ILE A 206 5.11 3.04 2.27
C ILE A 206 4.85 2.58 3.70
N CYS A 207 5.85 2.01 4.36
CA CYS A 207 5.76 1.57 5.73
C CYS A 207 6.42 2.59 6.66
N GLY A 208 5.76 2.97 7.75
CA GLY A 208 6.27 3.88 8.76
C GLY A 208 6.41 3.21 10.11
N GLY A 209 7.46 3.55 10.86
CA GLY A 209 7.66 3.07 12.22
C GLY A 209 8.71 3.87 12.99
N SER A 210 8.68 3.79 14.31
CA SER A 210 9.68 4.44 15.17
C SER A 210 10.98 3.64 15.26
N PHE A 211 10.89 2.31 15.30
CA PHE A 211 12.02 1.38 15.43
C PHE A 211 12.94 1.72 16.60
N ASP A 212 12.34 2.03 17.76
CA ASP A 212 13.07 2.39 18.96
C ASP A 212 14.11 1.32 19.34
N GLY A 213 15.37 1.71 19.45
CA GLY A 213 16.47 0.83 19.80
C GLY A 213 17.23 0.21 18.62
N LEU A 214 16.84 0.48 17.37
CA LEU A 214 17.56 -0.02 16.18
C LEU A 214 18.96 0.57 16.04
N SER A 215 19.22 1.74 16.63
CA SER A 215 20.50 2.45 16.55
C SER A 215 21.49 2.10 17.69
N LYS A 216 21.25 1.00 18.44
CA LYS A 216 22.14 0.55 19.51
C LYS A 216 23.04 -0.59 19.06
#